data_04a1e847d885f2b9bda446b48e1efff9
#
_entry.id   04a1e847d885f2b9bda446b48e1efff9
#
_cell.length_a   1.000
_cell.length_b   1.000
_cell.length_c   1.000
_cell.angle_alpha   90.00
_cell.angle_beta   90.00
_cell.angle_gamma   90.00
#
_symmetry.space_group_name_H-M   'P 1'
#
loop_
_entity.id
_entity.type
_entity.pdbx_description
1 polymer ?
#
loop_
_entity_poly.entity_id
_entity_poly.type
_entity_poly.pdbx_seq_one_letter_code
_entity_poly.pdbx_strand_id
1 'polypeptide(L)'
;MNLWYNKICIRSSFLLEIADAETVSDMKGQKKTNAARILDGLSISYELREFPVDLDDLSAVHAAEMLNMPVEQVFKTLVARTDKAGVVMACIPGAAELDLKALAKAAASKKAEMVHLKEVLALTGYQRGGCSPLGAKKEYPVFLDASAKAWDKIAVSAGRRGEQIVLAPADLERAVHATTAQLTR
;
A
#
# COMPACT_ATOMS: atom_id res chain seq x y z
N MET A 1 -13.88 50.25 -37.70
CA MET A 1 -14.16 50.14 -36.26
C MET A 1 -14.06 48.67 -35.92
N ASN A 2 -12.90 48.32 -35.35
CA ASN A 2 -12.49 47.10 -34.62
C ASN A 2 -12.79 45.70 -35.15
N LEU A 3 -11.93 45.27 -36.04
CA LEU A 3 -11.52 43.86 -36.28
C LEU A 3 -10.43 43.48 -35.24
N TRP A 4 -10.80 42.98 -34.08
CA TRP A 4 -9.83 42.40 -33.15
C TRP A 4 -10.53 41.42 -32.15
N TYR A 5 -11.24 40.40 -32.66
CA TYR A 5 -11.75 39.32 -31.82
C TYR A 5 -11.92 38.05 -32.68
N ASN A 6 -10.86 37.43 -33.14
CA ASN A 6 -10.91 36.06 -33.64
C ASN A 6 -9.49 35.53 -33.92
N LYS A 7 -8.70 35.34 -32.88
CA LYS A 7 -7.44 34.56 -33.01
C LYS A 7 -6.88 34.07 -31.69
N ILE A 8 -7.71 33.61 -30.76
CA ILE A 8 -7.24 32.84 -29.59
C ILE A 8 -8.32 31.78 -29.25
N CYS A 9 -8.41 30.74 -30.04
CA CYS A 9 -9.17 29.55 -29.67
C CYS A 9 -8.79 28.28 -30.47
N ILE A 10 -7.54 28.16 -30.92
CA ILE A 10 -7.04 26.89 -31.53
C ILE A 10 -5.58 26.70 -31.07
N ARG A 11 -5.36 26.52 -29.76
CA ARG A 11 -4.05 26.07 -29.25
C ARG A 11 -4.13 25.42 -27.88
N SER A 12 -5.29 24.90 -27.50
CA SER A 12 -5.46 24.26 -26.18
C SER A 12 -5.67 22.73 -26.23
N SER A 13 -5.73 22.13 -27.41
CA SER A 13 -5.96 20.70 -27.56
C SER A 13 -4.70 19.88 -27.88
N PHE A 14 -3.55 20.51 -28.09
CA PHE A 14 -2.32 19.82 -28.49
C PHE A 14 -1.28 19.71 -27.36
N LEU A 15 -1.54 20.29 -26.19
CA LEU A 15 -0.63 20.25 -25.03
C LEU A 15 -1.05 19.23 -23.96
N LEU A 16 -2.20 18.58 -24.11
CA LEU A 16 -2.67 17.55 -23.16
C LEU A 16 -2.26 16.12 -23.54
N GLU A 17 -1.82 15.89 -24.78
CA GLU A 17 -1.41 14.56 -25.26
C GLU A 17 0.10 14.27 -25.14
N ILE A 18 0.91 15.27 -24.77
CA ILE A 18 2.38 15.05 -24.63
C ILE A 18 2.79 14.79 -23.19
N ALA A 19 1.91 15.07 -22.20
CA ALA A 19 2.22 14.82 -20.78
C ALA A 19 2.13 13.34 -20.39
N ASP A 20 1.40 12.51 -21.13
CA ASP A 20 1.21 11.09 -20.79
C ASP A 20 2.30 10.16 -21.35
N ALA A 21 3.13 10.64 -22.29
CA ALA A 21 4.16 9.83 -22.94
C ALA A 21 5.55 9.92 -22.28
N GLU A 22 5.83 10.99 -21.53
CA GLU A 22 7.13 11.16 -20.86
C GLU A 22 7.21 10.49 -19.50
N THR A 23 6.08 10.25 -18.83
CA THR A 23 6.04 9.57 -17.51
C THR A 23 6.24 8.05 -17.62
N VAL A 24 6.08 7.44 -18.79
CA VAL A 24 6.26 6.00 -19.00
C VAL A 24 7.71 5.62 -19.35
N SER A 25 8.53 6.59 -19.74
CA SER A 25 9.91 6.34 -20.23
C SER A 25 10.95 6.21 -19.12
N ASP A 26 10.72 6.77 -17.92
CA ASP A 26 11.73 6.81 -16.85
C ASP A 26 11.71 5.57 -15.92
N MET A 27 10.72 4.66 -16.08
CA MET A 27 10.61 3.43 -15.29
C MET A 27 11.47 2.26 -15.79
N LYS A 28 12.35 2.46 -16.79
CA LYS A 28 13.13 1.37 -17.42
C LYS A 28 14.35 0.88 -16.64
N GLY A 29 14.67 1.43 -15.46
CA GLY A 29 15.88 1.08 -14.68
C GLY A 29 15.67 0.39 -13.33
N GLN A 30 14.51 0.49 -12.70
CA GLN A 30 14.29 -0.09 -11.38
C GLN A 30 13.79 -1.54 -11.46
N LYS A 31 14.49 -2.42 -10.72
CA LYS A 31 14.09 -3.84 -10.62
C LYS A 31 12.78 -3.93 -9.86
N LYS A 32 11.72 -4.47 -10.50
CA LYS A 32 10.40 -4.69 -9.86
C LYS A 32 10.51 -5.35 -8.51
N THR A 33 9.72 -4.89 -7.54
CA THR A 33 9.65 -5.50 -6.21
C THR A 33 9.02 -6.88 -6.26
N ASN A 34 9.18 -7.68 -5.19
CA ASN A 34 8.51 -8.98 -5.11
C ASN A 34 7.00 -8.82 -5.12
N ALA A 35 6.48 -7.80 -4.43
CA ALA A 35 5.06 -7.49 -4.40
C ALA A 35 4.50 -7.24 -5.82
N ALA A 36 5.17 -6.41 -6.61
CA ALA A 36 4.77 -6.12 -7.98
C ALA A 36 4.81 -7.38 -8.87
N ARG A 37 5.84 -8.24 -8.71
CA ARG A 37 5.92 -9.50 -9.48
C ARG A 37 4.80 -10.48 -9.14
N ILE A 38 4.38 -10.56 -7.88
CA ILE A 38 3.27 -11.41 -7.45
C ILE A 38 1.98 -10.94 -8.13
N LEU A 39 1.71 -9.63 -8.13
CA LEU A 39 0.53 -9.07 -8.78
C LEU A 39 0.53 -9.28 -10.29
N ASP A 40 1.69 -9.08 -10.95
CA ASP A 40 1.85 -9.41 -12.37
C ASP A 40 1.53 -10.88 -12.66
N GLY A 41 2.07 -11.80 -11.84
CA GLY A 41 1.83 -13.25 -11.98
C GLY A 41 0.37 -13.66 -11.80
N LEU A 42 -0.37 -12.89 -11.00
CA LEU A 42 -1.81 -13.09 -10.77
C LEU A 42 -2.69 -12.30 -11.76
N SER A 43 -2.09 -11.57 -12.70
CA SER A 43 -2.79 -10.67 -13.64
C SER A 43 -3.69 -9.66 -12.92
N ILE A 44 -3.22 -9.13 -11.79
CA ILE A 44 -3.89 -8.11 -11.01
C ILE A 44 -3.38 -6.73 -11.44
N SER A 45 -4.30 -5.84 -11.79
CA SER A 45 -3.98 -4.46 -12.13
C SER A 45 -3.65 -3.66 -10.87
N TYR A 46 -2.58 -2.90 -10.91
CA TYR A 46 -2.16 -1.99 -9.85
C TYR A 46 -1.45 -0.77 -10.44
N GLU A 47 -1.34 0.28 -9.65
CA GLU A 47 -0.54 1.45 -9.94
C GLU A 47 0.63 1.49 -8.95
N LEU A 48 1.85 1.66 -9.45
CA LEU A 48 3.03 1.89 -8.61
C LEU A 48 3.23 3.39 -8.46
N ARG A 49 3.29 3.87 -7.22
CA ARG A 49 3.56 5.26 -6.88
C ARG A 49 4.83 5.34 -6.07
N GLU A 50 5.72 6.25 -6.48
CA GLU A 50 6.99 6.49 -5.82
C GLU A 50 7.02 7.89 -5.22
N PHE A 51 7.73 8.04 -4.10
CA PHE A 51 7.96 9.33 -3.46
C PHE A 51 9.32 9.35 -2.76
N PRO A 52 9.94 10.53 -2.56
CA PRO A 52 11.20 10.66 -1.84
C PRO A 52 11.10 10.08 -0.42
N VAL A 53 12.11 9.32 -0.02
CA VAL A 53 12.15 8.71 1.32
C VAL A 53 12.68 9.74 2.32
N ASP A 54 11.87 10.06 3.32
CA ASP A 54 12.31 10.73 4.53
C ASP A 54 12.65 9.67 5.59
N LEU A 55 13.91 9.59 6.01
CA LEU A 55 14.35 8.63 7.03
C LEU A 55 13.93 9.03 8.45
N ASP A 56 13.63 10.30 8.66
CA ASP A 56 13.18 10.82 9.95
C ASP A 56 11.67 10.56 10.15
N ASP A 57 10.90 10.50 9.04
CA ASP A 57 9.47 10.15 9.08
C ASP A 57 9.11 9.03 8.08
N LEU A 58 9.09 7.81 8.58
CA LEU A 58 8.65 6.61 7.84
C LEU A 58 7.19 6.24 8.13
N SER A 59 6.37 7.18 8.60
CA SER A 59 4.98 6.94 8.94
C SER A 59 4.11 6.77 7.70
N ALA A 60 2.96 6.09 7.87
CA ALA A 60 1.97 6.00 6.82
C ALA A 60 1.22 7.33 6.61
N VAL A 61 1.25 8.23 7.60
CA VAL A 61 0.70 9.59 7.49
C VAL A 61 1.55 10.39 6.50
N HIS A 62 2.87 10.41 6.68
CA HIS A 62 3.79 11.04 5.73
C HIS A 62 3.64 10.46 4.31
N ALA A 63 3.55 9.12 4.19
CA ALA A 63 3.32 8.49 2.89
C ALA A 63 2.00 8.96 2.24
N ALA A 64 0.93 9.13 3.00
CA ALA A 64 -0.35 9.63 2.51
C ALA A 64 -0.25 11.08 1.98
N GLU A 65 0.46 11.95 2.69
CA GLU A 65 0.75 13.32 2.27
C GLU A 65 1.52 13.34 0.94
N MET A 66 2.59 12.55 0.84
CA MET A 66 3.42 12.48 -0.36
C MET A 66 2.66 11.91 -1.56
N LEU A 67 1.72 11.01 -1.34
CA LEU A 67 0.86 10.42 -2.37
C LEU A 67 -0.34 11.30 -2.72
N ASN A 68 -0.59 12.37 -1.96
CA ASN A 68 -1.80 13.19 -2.03
C ASN A 68 -3.08 12.32 -1.94
N MET A 69 -3.09 11.41 -0.96
CA MET A 69 -4.19 10.48 -0.68
C MET A 69 -4.70 10.67 0.75
N PRO A 70 -6.01 10.44 1.03
CA PRO A 70 -6.50 10.36 2.40
C PRO A 70 -5.71 9.32 3.21
N VAL A 71 -5.35 9.64 4.44
CA VAL A 71 -4.56 8.72 5.29
C VAL A 71 -5.32 7.43 5.62
N GLU A 72 -6.65 7.47 5.59
CA GLU A 72 -7.55 6.34 5.76
C GLU A 72 -7.49 5.36 4.57
N GLN A 73 -7.02 5.83 3.42
CA GLN A 73 -6.87 5.05 2.18
C GLN A 73 -5.47 4.44 2.05
N VAL A 74 -4.51 4.92 2.84
CA VAL A 74 -3.14 4.38 2.88
C VAL A 74 -3.02 3.39 4.04
N PHE A 75 -2.79 2.12 3.74
CA PHE A 75 -2.76 1.04 4.71
C PHE A 75 -1.32 0.68 5.09
N LYS A 76 -1.03 0.68 6.39
CA LYS A 76 0.23 0.18 6.93
C LYS A 76 0.11 -1.30 7.29
N THR A 77 1.19 -2.06 7.05
CA THR A 77 1.28 -3.47 7.41
C THR A 77 2.07 -3.62 8.71
N LEU A 78 1.42 -4.16 9.72
CA LEU A 78 1.97 -4.46 11.02
C LEU A 78 2.20 -5.96 11.17
N VAL A 79 3.26 -6.34 11.87
CA VAL A 79 3.58 -7.75 12.14
C VAL A 79 3.31 -8.05 13.59
N ALA A 80 2.47 -9.03 13.83
CA ALA A 80 2.08 -9.46 15.17
C ALA A 80 2.31 -10.97 15.34
N ARG A 81 2.37 -11.42 16.56
CA ARG A 81 2.45 -12.83 16.94
C ARG A 81 1.22 -13.22 17.73
N THR A 82 0.64 -14.35 17.38
CA THR A 82 -0.51 -14.93 18.06
C THR A 82 -0.15 -16.28 18.68
N ASP A 83 -0.90 -16.72 19.68
CA ASP A 83 -0.63 -17.97 20.39
C ASP A 83 -0.96 -19.23 19.57
N LYS A 84 -1.82 -19.12 18.54
CA LYS A 84 -2.21 -20.27 17.71
C LYS A 84 -1.74 -20.15 16.26
N ALA A 85 -1.97 -19.00 15.60
CA ALA A 85 -1.60 -18.83 14.20
C ALA A 85 -0.13 -18.44 14.00
N GLY A 86 0.65 -18.23 15.07
CA GLY A 86 2.03 -17.79 14.99
C GLY A 86 2.15 -16.35 14.53
N VAL A 87 3.08 -16.08 13.63
CA VAL A 87 3.27 -14.73 13.06
C VAL A 87 2.19 -14.45 12.03
N VAL A 88 1.60 -13.28 12.12
CA VAL A 88 0.54 -12.79 11.23
C VAL A 88 0.83 -11.35 10.79
N MET A 89 0.24 -10.92 9.69
CA MET A 89 0.29 -9.54 9.22
C MET A 89 -1.08 -8.89 9.32
N ALA A 90 -1.13 -7.65 9.80
CA ALA A 90 -2.35 -6.84 9.88
C ALA A 90 -2.20 -5.58 9.05
N CYS A 91 -3.06 -5.38 8.06
CA CYS A 91 -3.13 -4.20 7.22
C CYS A 91 -4.25 -3.30 7.74
N ILE A 92 -3.90 -2.11 8.23
CA ILE A 92 -4.84 -1.16 8.83
C ILE A 92 -4.59 0.25 8.27
N PRO A 93 -5.58 1.17 8.31
CA PRO A 93 -5.40 2.55 7.88
C PRO A 93 -4.22 3.24 8.57
N GLY A 94 -3.55 4.13 7.87
CA GLY A 94 -2.30 4.75 8.28
C GLY A 94 -2.34 5.43 9.65
N ALA A 95 -3.40 6.18 9.94
CA ALA A 95 -3.59 6.88 11.21
C ALA A 95 -4.18 6.00 12.33
N ALA A 96 -4.74 4.82 11.99
CA ALA A 96 -5.44 3.98 12.96
C ALA A 96 -4.47 3.18 13.85
N GLU A 97 -4.96 2.75 15.00
CA GLU A 97 -4.27 1.84 15.91
C GLU A 97 -4.85 0.43 15.83
N LEU A 98 -3.97 -0.57 15.84
CA LEU A 98 -4.36 -1.97 15.81
C LEU A 98 -4.97 -2.39 17.15
N ASP A 99 -6.18 -2.94 17.13
CA ASP A 99 -6.74 -3.63 18.26
C ASP A 99 -6.23 -5.08 18.29
N LEU A 100 -5.28 -5.34 19.18
CA LEU A 100 -4.68 -6.67 19.32
C LEU A 100 -5.69 -7.73 19.78
N LYS A 101 -6.77 -7.35 20.50
CA LYS A 101 -7.83 -8.29 20.88
C LYS A 101 -8.69 -8.66 19.68
N ALA A 102 -9.02 -7.67 18.84
CA ALA A 102 -9.74 -7.91 17.60
C ALA A 102 -8.91 -8.78 16.64
N LEU A 103 -7.61 -8.50 16.49
CA LEU A 103 -6.70 -9.32 15.68
C LEU A 103 -6.63 -10.77 16.21
N ALA A 104 -6.46 -10.95 17.51
CA ALA A 104 -6.43 -12.29 18.11
C ALA A 104 -7.72 -13.06 17.80
N LYS A 105 -8.88 -12.42 17.95
CA LYS A 105 -10.19 -13.01 17.63
C LYS A 105 -10.27 -13.40 16.14
N ALA A 106 -9.87 -12.49 15.22
CA ALA A 106 -9.86 -12.76 13.78
C ALA A 106 -8.94 -13.93 13.42
N ALA A 107 -7.80 -14.07 14.12
CA ALA A 107 -6.84 -15.16 13.95
C ALA A 107 -7.20 -16.45 14.70
N ALA A 108 -8.44 -16.58 15.21
CA ALA A 108 -8.89 -17.69 16.06
C ALA A 108 -7.94 -18.01 17.23
N SER A 109 -7.31 -16.99 17.77
CA SER A 109 -6.29 -17.00 18.82
C SER A 109 -6.81 -16.34 20.10
N LYS A 110 -6.18 -16.63 21.24
CA LYS A 110 -6.56 -16.02 22.52
C LYS A 110 -5.79 -14.72 22.78
N LYS A 111 -4.57 -14.63 22.24
CA LYS A 111 -3.67 -13.49 22.44
C LYS A 111 -3.00 -13.10 21.13
N ALA A 112 -2.76 -11.80 20.98
CA ALA A 112 -1.88 -11.25 19.97
C ALA A 112 -0.98 -10.19 20.62
N GLU A 113 0.24 -10.08 20.15
CA GLU A 113 1.22 -9.07 20.57
C GLU A 113 2.00 -8.58 19.37
N MET A 114 2.48 -7.34 19.42
CA MET A 114 3.33 -6.81 18.36
C MET A 114 4.68 -7.53 18.37
N VAL A 115 5.16 -7.87 17.18
CA VAL A 115 6.54 -8.34 17.00
C VAL A 115 7.50 -7.19 17.26
N HIS A 116 8.60 -7.44 17.97
CA HIS A 116 9.64 -6.44 18.16
C HIS A 116 10.21 -5.97 16.83
N LEU A 117 10.41 -4.66 16.68
CA LEU A 117 10.89 -4.06 15.43
C LEU A 117 12.17 -4.72 14.89
N LYS A 118 13.11 -5.11 15.79
CA LYS A 118 14.35 -5.81 15.45
C LYS A 118 14.16 -7.18 14.81
N GLU A 119 13.02 -7.84 15.01
CA GLU A 119 12.70 -9.16 14.47
C GLU A 119 12.03 -9.07 13.08
N VAL A 120 11.39 -7.92 12.75
CA VAL A 120 10.59 -7.75 11.53
C VAL A 120 11.38 -8.09 10.28
N LEU A 121 12.62 -7.59 10.16
CA LEU A 121 13.47 -7.87 8.99
C LEU A 121 13.79 -9.36 8.86
N ALA A 122 14.12 -10.02 9.96
CA ALA A 122 14.44 -11.46 9.95
C ALA A 122 13.23 -12.31 9.55
N LEU A 123 12.04 -11.95 10.04
CA LEU A 123 10.79 -12.65 9.77
C LEU A 123 10.29 -12.41 8.35
N THR A 124 10.20 -11.14 7.94
CA THR A 124 9.50 -10.76 6.71
C THR A 124 10.41 -10.48 5.52
N GLY A 125 11.67 -10.13 5.77
CA GLY A 125 12.58 -9.59 4.76
C GLY A 125 12.40 -8.09 4.52
N TYR A 126 11.47 -7.44 5.21
CA TYR A 126 11.17 -6.03 5.05
C TYR A 126 11.71 -5.18 6.20
N GLN A 127 12.13 -3.97 5.86
CA GLN A 127 12.51 -2.96 6.83
C GLN A 127 11.28 -2.15 7.28
N ARG A 128 11.38 -1.49 8.44
CA ARG A 128 10.41 -0.48 8.88
C ARG A 128 10.20 0.57 7.78
N GLY A 129 8.95 0.93 7.51
CA GLY A 129 8.57 1.86 6.44
C GLY A 129 8.44 1.23 5.04
N GLY A 130 8.81 -0.07 4.89
CA GLY A 130 8.68 -0.80 3.63
C GLY A 130 8.02 -2.18 3.79
N CYS A 131 7.33 -2.43 4.90
CA CYS A 131 6.66 -3.73 5.11
C CYS A 131 5.42 -3.84 4.23
N SER A 132 5.44 -4.83 3.32
CA SER A 132 4.34 -5.13 2.41
C SER A 132 3.58 -6.38 2.89
N PRO A 133 2.25 -6.46 2.66
CA PRO A 133 1.52 -7.70 2.87
C PRO A 133 1.81 -8.75 1.79
N LEU A 134 2.45 -8.34 0.69
CA LEU A 134 2.80 -9.15 -0.48
C LEU A 134 4.28 -9.49 -0.46
N GLY A 135 4.63 -10.75 -0.73
CA GLY A 135 6.02 -11.13 -1.03
C GLY A 135 6.99 -11.15 0.15
N ALA A 136 6.51 -11.34 1.37
CA ALA A 136 7.37 -11.61 2.52
C ALA A 136 8.17 -12.90 2.34
N LYS A 137 9.27 -13.05 3.09
CA LYS A 137 10.16 -14.22 3.07
C LYS A 137 9.45 -15.57 3.27
N LYS A 138 8.34 -15.53 4.02
CA LYS A 138 7.45 -16.65 4.29
C LYS A 138 6.02 -16.19 4.07
N GLU A 139 5.15 -17.10 3.74
CA GLU A 139 3.73 -16.86 3.74
C GLU A 139 3.23 -16.75 5.18
N TYR A 140 2.58 -15.65 5.48
CA TYR A 140 1.94 -15.40 6.76
C TYR A 140 0.45 -15.14 6.53
N PRO A 141 -0.43 -15.55 7.46
CA PRO A 141 -1.82 -15.12 7.42
C PRO A 141 -1.90 -13.58 7.41
N VAL A 142 -2.67 -13.03 6.48
CA VAL A 142 -2.88 -11.59 6.35
C VAL A 142 -4.29 -11.26 6.77
N PHE A 143 -4.43 -10.23 7.59
CA PHE A 143 -5.70 -9.67 8.03
C PHE A 143 -5.81 -8.25 7.51
N LEU A 144 -6.90 -7.95 6.79
CA LEU A 144 -7.18 -6.62 6.25
C LEU A 144 -8.30 -5.97 7.05
N ASP A 145 -8.09 -4.73 7.48
CA ASP A 145 -9.15 -4.00 8.18
C ASP A 145 -10.36 -3.78 7.27
N ALA A 146 -11.55 -3.96 7.84
CA ALA A 146 -12.81 -3.89 7.10
C ALA A 146 -13.08 -2.52 6.47
N SER A 147 -12.45 -1.44 6.98
CA SER A 147 -12.56 -0.10 6.40
C SER A 147 -12.01 -0.01 4.97
N ALA A 148 -11.16 -0.96 4.55
CA ALA A 148 -10.69 -1.04 3.17
C ALA A 148 -11.83 -1.11 2.15
N LYS A 149 -12.95 -1.74 2.52
CA LYS A 149 -14.13 -1.89 1.63
C LYS A 149 -14.88 -0.60 1.34
N ALA A 150 -14.56 0.48 2.07
CA ALA A 150 -15.13 1.81 1.80
C ALA A 150 -14.46 2.51 0.61
N TRP A 151 -13.39 1.92 0.05
CA TRP A 151 -12.58 2.53 -1.00
C TRP A 151 -12.55 1.68 -2.26
N ASP A 152 -12.59 2.31 -3.43
CA ASP A 152 -12.38 1.62 -4.71
C ASP A 152 -10.92 1.15 -4.85
N LYS A 153 -9.98 1.91 -4.30
CA LYS A 153 -8.55 1.59 -4.27
C LYS A 153 -7.95 1.97 -2.92
N ILE A 154 -6.97 1.20 -2.48
CA ILE A 154 -6.15 1.47 -1.30
C ILE A 154 -4.67 1.42 -1.69
N ALA A 155 -3.83 2.09 -0.91
CA ALA A 155 -2.38 2.03 -1.05
C ALA A 155 -1.78 1.12 0.03
N VAL A 156 -0.85 0.25 -0.35
CA VAL A 156 -0.03 -0.58 0.54
C VAL A 156 1.43 -0.51 0.11
N SER A 157 2.36 -0.72 1.03
CA SER A 157 3.79 -0.73 0.67
C SER A 157 4.11 -1.76 -0.42
N ALA A 158 4.91 -1.37 -1.40
CA ALA A 158 5.42 -2.24 -2.45
C ALA A 158 6.58 -3.16 -1.98
N GLY A 159 7.01 -3.06 -0.73
CA GLY A 159 8.15 -3.81 -0.18
C GLY A 159 9.46 -3.02 -0.16
N ARG A 160 9.42 -1.75 -0.55
CA ARG A 160 10.50 -0.76 -0.43
C ARG A 160 9.97 0.53 0.19
N ARG A 161 10.86 1.24 0.88
CA ARG A 161 10.57 2.61 1.33
C ARG A 161 10.37 3.51 0.13
N GLY A 162 9.42 4.43 0.21
CA GLY A 162 9.13 5.37 -0.88
C GLY A 162 8.36 4.77 -2.06
N GLU A 163 7.96 3.50 -1.98
CA GLU A 163 7.17 2.85 -3.03
C GLU A 163 5.86 2.28 -2.47
N GLN A 164 4.74 2.64 -3.10
CA GLN A 164 3.41 2.13 -2.76
C GLN A 164 2.74 1.50 -3.98
N ILE A 165 2.01 0.45 -3.73
CA ILE A 165 1.10 -0.18 -4.69
C ILE A 165 -0.31 0.31 -4.38
N VAL A 166 -0.98 0.86 -5.39
CA VAL A 166 -2.40 1.27 -5.32
C VAL A 166 -3.22 0.28 -6.12
N LEU A 167 -4.14 -0.42 -5.45
CA LEU A 167 -4.96 -1.47 -6.05
C LEU A 167 -6.33 -1.57 -5.37
N ALA A 168 -7.26 -2.29 -5.98
CA ALA A 168 -8.55 -2.56 -5.36
C ALA A 168 -8.39 -3.45 -4.11
N PRO A 169 -9.11 -3.19 -3.00
CA PRO A 169 -9.07 -4.03 -1.80
C PRO A 169 -9.37 -5.52 -2.08
N ALA A 170 -10.34 -5.80 -2.94
CA ALA A 170 -10.69 -7.17 -3.33
C ALA A 170 -9.54 -7.89 -4.05
N ASP A 171 -8.73 -7.16 -4.83
CA ASP A 171 -7.56 -7.71 -5.50
C ASP A 171 -6.44 -8.00 -4.50
N LEU A 172 -6.26 -7.14 -3.47
CA LEU A 172 -5.33 -7.44 -2.39
C LEU A 172 -5.78 -8.67 -1.60
N GLU A 173 -7.08 -8.74 -1.22
CA GLU A 173 -7.64 -9.91 -0.54
C GLU A 173 -7.34 -11.20 -1.32
N ARG A 174 -7.56 -11.17 -2.64
CA ARG A 174 -7.29 -12.32 -3.53
C ARG A 174 -5.80 -12.67 -3.59
N ALA A 175 -4.93 -11.66 -3.71
CA ALA A 175 -3.49 -11.85 -3.89
C ALA A 175 -2.80 -12.48 -2.67
N VAL A 176 -3.28 -12.20 -1.46
CA VAL A 176 -2.66 -12.68 -0.22
C VAL A 176 -3.60 -13.56 0.62
N HIS A 177 -4.75 -13.95 0.07
CA HIS A 177 -5.80 -14.71 0.77
C HIS A 177 -6.17 -14.07 2.12
N ALA A 178 -6.30 -12.72 2.12
CA ALA A 178 -6.52 -11.99 3.36
C ALA A 178 -7.89 -12.30 3.98
N THR A 179 -7.91 -12.37 5.30
CA THR A 179 -9.14 -12.37 6.09
C THR A 179 -9.51 -10.94 6.44
N THR A 180 -10.67 -10.47 5.98
CA THR A 180 -11.17 -9.13 6.35
C THR A 180 -11.88 -9.18 7.70
N ALA A 181 -11.50 -8.27 8.60
CA ALA A 181 -12.09 -8.13 9.93
C ALA A 181 -11.98 -6.68 10.43
N GLN A 182 -12.82 -6.30 11.40
CA GLN A 182 -12.64 -5.05 12.13
C GLN A 182 -11.42 -5.19 13.03
N LEU A 183 -10.33 -4.48 12.71
CA LEU A 183 -9.03 -4.59 13.38
C LEU A 183 -8.64 -3.34 14.16
N THR A 184 -9.37 -2.24 13.96
CA THR A 184 -9.07 -0.93 14.54
C THR A 184 -10.15 -0.51 15.53
N ARG A 185 -9.79 0.43 16.41
CA ARG A 185 -10.70 1.05 17.38
C ARG A 185 -11.27 2.34 16.87
#